data_7512086940345283803b4fea14d18f6d
#
_entry.id   7512086940345283803b4fea14d18f6d
#
_cell.length_a   1.000
_cell.length_b   1.000
_cell.length_c   1.000
_cell.angle_alpha   90.00
_cell.angle_beta   90.00
_cell.angle_gamma   90.00
#
_symmetry.space_group_name_H-M   'P 1'
#
loop_
_entity.id
_entity.type
_entity.pdbx_description
1 polymer ?
#
loop_
_entity_poly.entity_id
_entity_poly.type
_entity_poly.pdbx_seq_one_letter_code
_entity_poly.pdbx_strand_id
1 'polypeptide(L)'
;MRKQIINIALVAAALTMLSSCGFNAKKPGRIYMPDMTYSNALETYAHSDIVNEDGDSVSTRKPVAGTIPRGWIPADEKIRTNEAFLMSYMSKNYFTHDPAKWQEEYDKAAGALKDPLEFTAENKSAGEKLYKTHCINCHGAAGNGQGNLVVLEDGKDGPYTAVPPDYKKRLPEIKDGNIFYSVSYGKGMMGGYGYSLNVTERWQVIHYIKGLAGMDAAGAAAKDGDKKETKAEAPKADAKKDAKKG
;
A
#
# COMPACT_ATOMS: atom_id res chain seq x y z
N MET A 1 36.61 20.40 59.14
CA MET A 1 35.23 20.37 58.61
C MET A 1 35.02 21.32 57.43
N ARG A 2 35.27 22.63 57.56
CA ARG A 2 35.02 23.62 56.48
C ARG A 2 35.76 23.33 55.15
N LYS A 3 37.03 22.93 55.20
CA LYS A 3 37.84 22.57 54.03
C LYS A 3 37.32 21.29 53.32
N GLN A 4 36.81 20.30 54.06
CA GLN A 4 36.23 19.08 53.51
C GLN A 4 34.92 19.35 52.78
N ILE A 5 34.08 20.25 53.34
CA ILE A 5 32.82 20.67 52.70
C ILE A 5 33.11 21.40 51.37
N ILE A 6 34.10 22.25 51.35
CA ILE A 6 34.50 22.99 50.12
C ILE A 6 35.02 21.99 49.05
N ASN A 7 35.82 21.00 49.44
CA ASN A 7 36.29 20.00 48.49
C ASN A 7 35.15 19.12 47.93
N ILE A 8 34.23 18.73 48.78
CA ILE A 8 33.05 17.97 48.33
C ILE A 8 32.17 18.81 47.38
N ALA A 9 31.99 20.10 47.69
CA ALA A 9 31.25 21.01 46.82
C ALA A 9 31.91 21.19 45.45
N LEU A 10 33.26 21.31 45.42
CA LEU A 10 34.04 21.41 44.19
C LEU A 10 33.95 20.12 43.33
N VAL A 11 34.03 18.97 43.97
CA VAL A 11 33.90 17.68 43.28
C VAL A 11 32.47 17.49 42.73
N ALA A 12 31.45 17.87 43.51
CA ALA A 12 30.07 17.83 43.04
C ALA A 12 29.83 18.77 41.86
N ALA A 13 30.37 19.99 41.89
CA ALA A 13 30.28 20.93 40.79
C ALA A 13 31.03 20.45 39.53
N ALA A 14 32.18 19.82 39.67
CA ALA A 14 32.90 19.19 38.55
C ALA A 14 32.13 18.01 37.93
N LEU A 15 31.51 17.18 38.75
CA LEU A 15 30.66 16.07 38.30
C LEU A 15 29.41 16.54 37.54
N THR A 16 28.78 17.64 38.01
CA THR A 16 27.61 18.20 37.30
C THR A 16 28.00 18.83 35.96
N MET A 17 29.20 19.45 35.86
CA MET A 17 29.71 19.97 34.58
C MET A 17 30.04 18.83 33.57
N LEU A 18 30.53 17.72 34.03
CA LEU A 18 30.81 16.55 33.19
C LEU A 18 29.54 15.87 32.67
N SER A 19 28.47 15.88 33.46
CA SER A 19 27.18 15.31 33.05
C SER A 19 26.39 16.20 32.06
N SER A 20 26.76 17.46 31.91
CA SER A 20 26.13 18.41 30.98
C SER A 20 26.33 18.07 29.50
N CYS A 21 27.29 17.22 29.17
CA CYS A 21 27.51 16.74 27.80
C CYS A 21 26.70 15.48 27.48
N GLY A 22 25.47 15.41 27.95
CA GLY A 22 24.56 14.29 27.66
C GLY A 22 24.36 14.11 26.16
N PHE A 23 25.03 13.10 25.60
CA PHE A 23 24.87 12.72 24.20
C PHE A 23 23.55 11.99 24.03
N ASN A 24 22.54 12.70 23.57
CA ASN A 24 21.30 12.06 23.19
C ASN A 24 21.42 11.55 21.77
N ALA A 25 21.64 10.25 21.61
CA ALA A 25 21.84 9.59 20.31
C ALA A 25 20.65 9.80 19.32
N LYS A 26 19.50 10.26 19.82
CA LYS A 26 18.32 10.55 19.00
C LYS A 26 18.21 12.01 18.54
N LYS A 27 19.12 12.87 18.97
CA LYS A 27 19.14 14.28 18.57
C LYS A 27 20.49 14.61 17.94
N PRO A 28 20.51 15.33 16.81
CA PRO A 28 21.75 15.82 16.25
C PRO A 28 22.43 16.73 17.28
N GLY A 29 23.76 16.55 17.44
CA GLY A 29 24.56 17.39 18.32
C GLY A 29 24.57 18.85 17.87
N ARG A 30 25.15 19.71 18.69
CA ARG A 30 25.37 21.12 18.31
C ARG A 30 26.48 21.19 17.28
N ILE A 31 26.24 21.85 16.18
CA ILE A 31 27.18 22.04 15.09
C ILE A 31 27.67 23.49 15.14
N TYR A 32 29.00 23.67 15.09
CA TYR A 32 29.59 25.00 14.98
C TYR A 32 29.50 25.48 13.54
N MET A 33 28.91 26.67 13.31
CA MET A 33 28.64 27.24 11.99
C MET A 33 27.89 26.25 11.07
N PRO A 34 26.61 25.97 11.34
CA PRO A 34 25.88 24.93 10.63
C PRO A 34 25.69 25.21 9.13
N ASP A 35 25.75 26.46 8.69
CA ASP A 35 25.57 26.91 7.30
C ASP A 35 24.48 26.10 6.57
N MET A 36 24.86 25.30 5.58
CA MET A 36 23.96 24.46 4.79
C MET A 36 23.75 23.05 5.38
N THR A 37 24.14 22.80 6.63
CA THR A 37 23.95 21.48 7.28
C THR A 37 22.47 21.13 7.40
N TYR A 38 21.62 22.13 7.60
CA TYR A 38 20.16 21.96 7.61
C TYR A 38 19.59 22.52 6.33
N SER A 39 18.81 21.70 5.64
CA SER A 39 18.08 22.13 4.44
C SER A 39 16.99 23.15 4.80
N ASN A 40 16.92 24.24 4.05
CA ASN A 40 15.79 25.17 4.13
C ASN A 40 14.54 24.60 3.42
N ALA A 41 14.72 23.59 2.55
CA ALA A 41 13.63 22.90 1.93
C ALA A 41 12.97 21.91 2.90
N LEU A 42 11.68 21.73 2.77
CA LEU A 42 10.94 20.74 3.54
C LEU A 42 11.33 19.34 3.04
N GLU A 43 11.96 18.57 3.89
CA GLU A 43 12.31 17.16 3.61
C GLU A 43 11.13 16.25 3.91
N THR A 44 11.02 15.15 3.16
CA THR A 44 9.97 14.15 3.37
C THR A 44 10.06 13.58 4.79
N TYR A 45 8.93 13.53 5.46
CA TYR A 45 8.80 13.08 6.87
C TYR A 45 9.49 13.97 7.93
N ALA A 46 10.02 15.12 7.57
CA ALA A 46 10.50 16.07 8.54
C ALA A 46 9.31 16.76 9.26
N HIS A 47 9.50 17.10 10.52
CA HIS A 47 8.54 17.95 11.23
C HIS A 47 8.58 19.37 10.66
N SER A 48 7.44 19.94 10.37
CA SER A 48 7.31 21.32 9.86
C SER A 48 6.51 22.16 10.85
N ASP A 49 6.99 23.37 11.13
CA ASP A 49 6.26 24.34 11.92
C ASP A 49 5.06 24.94 11.16
N ILE A 50 4.98 24.65 9.86
CA ILE A 50 3.86 25.12 9.02
C ILE A 50 2.74 24.10 9.13
N VAL A 51 1.67 24.51 9.77
CA VAL A 51 0.44 23.73 9.90
C VAL A 51 -0.29 23.71 8.55
N ASN A 52 -0.65 22.52 8.06
CA ASN A 52 -1.48 22.35 6.87
C ASN A 52 -2.94 22.73 7.17
N GLU A 53 -3.75 22.88 6.12
CA GLU A 53 -5.20 23.15 6.25
C GLU A 53 -5.94 22.10 7.10
N ASP A 54 -5.42 20.88 7.18
CA ASP A 54 -5.97 19.78 8.00
C ASP A 54 -5.48 19.82 9.46
N GLY A 55 -4.66 20.79 9.85
CA GLY A 55 -4.11 20.92 11.21
C GLY A 55 -2.83 20.14 11.46
N ASP A 56 -2.29 19.43 10.47
CA ASP A 56 -1.09 18.61 10.59
C ASP A 56 0.20 19.41 10.32
N SER A 57 1.22 19.19 11.13
CA SER A 57 2.54 19.81 11.00
C SER A 57 3.55 18.93 10.26
N VAL A 58 3.08 18.22 9.24
CA VAL A 58 3.92 17.33 8.41
C VAL A 58 4.46 18.05 7.17
N SER A 59 5.66 17.66 6.73
CA SER A 59 6.28 18.24 5.54
C SER A 59 5.61 17.81 4.25
N THR A 60 4.87 16.70 4.27
CA THR A 60 4.13 16.20 3.10
C THR A 60 2.91 17.08 2.85
N ARG A 61 2.95 17.85 1.78
CA ARG A 61 1.85 18.78 1.42
C ARG A 61 1.00 18.18 0.32
N LYS A 62 -0.29 18.48 0.36
CA LYS A 62 -1.19 18.16 -0.74
C LYS A 62 -0.79 18.97 -1.98
N PRO A 63 -0.81 18.38 -3.19
CA PRO A 63 -0.64 19.12 -4.42
C PRO A 63 -1.71 20.22 -4.55
N VAL A 64 -1.42 21.25 -5.33
CA VAL A 64 -2.42 22.29 -5.67
C VAL A 64 -3.66 21.61 -6.25
N ALA A 65 -4.84 22.09 -5.86
CA ALA A 65 -6.11 21.57 -6.38
C ALA A 65 -6.13 21.59 -7.92
N GLY A 66 -6.58 20.48 -8.52
CA GLY A 66 -6.58 20.31 -9.96
C GLY A 66 -5.27 19.79 -10.57
N THR A 67 -4.22 19.58 -9.76
CA THR A 67 -2.98 18.96 -10.25
C THR A 67 -3.20 17.50 -10.63
N ILE A 68 -2.82 17.15 -11.87
CA ILE A 68 -2.85 15.77 -12.37
C ILE A 68 -1.47 15.14 -12.17
N PRO A 69 -1.35 14.09 -11.34
CA PRO A 69 -0.08 13.43 -11.11
C PRO A 69 0.48 12.79 -12.39
N ARG A 70 1.76 12.96 -12.65
CA ARG A 70 2.42 12.33 -13.80
C ARG A 70 2.37 10.81 -13.69
N GLY A 71 2.00 10.14 -14.80
CA GLY A 71 1.95 8.67 -14.87
C GLY A 71 0.67 8.03 -14.33
N TRP A 72 -0.27 8.81 -13.79
CA TRP A 72 -1.55 8.29 -13.30
C TRP A 72 -2.62 8.19 -14.41
N ILE A 73 -2.41 8.88 -15.52
CA ILE A 73 -3.29 8.82 -16.69
C ILE A 73 -2.65 7.88 -17.70
N PRO A 74 -3.38 6.86 -18.22
CA PRO A 74 -2.88 5.95 -19.23
C PRO A 74 -2.44 6.70 -20.48
N ALA A 75 -1.38 6.21 -21.12
CA ALA A 75 -0.94 6.72 -22.41
C ALA A 75 -1.93 6.41 -23.55
N ASP A 76 -2.67 5.29 -23.41
CA ASP A 76 -3.68 4.86 -24.36
C ASP A 76 -4.87 5.85 -24.37
N GLU A 77 -5.07 6.50 -25.53
CA GLU A 77 -6.14 7.46 -25.73
C GLU A 77 -7.54 6.85 -25.57
N LYS A 78 -7.73 5.60 -26.00
CA LYS A 78 -9.02 4.91 -25.87
C LYS A 78 -9.44 4.73 -24.41
N ILE A 79 -8.47 4.40 -23.56
CA ILE A 79 -8.73 4.26 -22.11
C ILE A 79 -8.96 5.63 -21.50
N ARG A 80 -8.12 6.61 -21.87
CA ARG A 80 -8.17 7.97 -21.31
C ARG A 80 -9.47 8.71 -21.63
N THR A 81 -10.08 8.47 -22.78
CA THR A 81 -11.34 9.09 -23.21
C THR A 81 -12.57 8.26 -22.83
N ASN A 82 -12.38 7.09 -22.25
CA ASN A 82 -13.48 6.22 -21.82
C ASN A 82 -14.21 6.83 -20.61
N GLU A 83 -15.53 6.99 -20.74
CA GLU A 83 -16.38 7.56 -19.67
C GLU A 83 -16.25 6.78 -18.35
N ALA A 84 -16.21 5.45 -18.40
CA ALA A 84 -16.05 4.60 -17.21
C ALA A 84 -14.68 4.83 -16.54
N PHE A 85 -13.62 5.03 -17.33
CA PHE A 85 -12.31 5.39 -16.79
C PHE A 85 -12.34 6.78 -16.15
N LEU A 86 -12.91 7.76 -16.81
CA LEU A 86 -13.02 9.12 -16.29
C LEU A 86 -13.83 9.15 -14.99
N MET A 87 -14.95 8.41 -14.92
CA MET A 87 -15.72 8.30 -13.69
C MET A 87 -14.91 7.66 -12.56
N SER A 88 -14.17 6.60 -12.84
CA SER A 88 -13.30 5.94 -11.87
C SER A 88 -12.16 6.85 -11.41
N TYR A 89 -11.59 7.63 -12.32
CA TYR A 89 -10.52 8.61 -12.03
C TYR A 89 -11.05 9.77 -11.18
N MET A 90 -12.23 10.29 -11.52
CA MET A 90 -12.87 11.39 -10.82
C MET A 90 -13.60 10.95 -9.54
N SER A 91 -13.64 9.66 -9.23
CA SER A 91 -14.38 9.09 -8.10
C SER A 91 -14.00 9.75 -6.77
N LYS A 92 -12.74 10.16 -6.61
CA LYS A 92 -12.26 10.89 -5.44
C LYS A 92 -13.00 12.22 -5.20
N ASN A 93 -13.44 12.88 -6.26
CA ASN A 93 -14.18 14.14 -6.16
C ASN A 93 -15.70 13.91 -6.13
N TYR A 94 -16.15 12.73 -6.55
CA TYR A 94 -17.57 12.34 -6.59
C TYR A 94 -18.06 11.80 -5.25
N PHE A 95 -17.21 11.10 -4.52
CA PHE A 95 -17.51 10.56 -3.19
C PHE A 95 -16.86 11.44 -2.11
N THR A 96 -17.59 11.66 -1.03
CA THR A 96 -17.13 12.51 0.09
C THR A 96 -16.18 11.79 1.04
N HIS A 97 -16.18 10.45 0.99
CA HIS A 97 -15.40 9.55 1.86
C HIS A 97 -15.68 9.75 3.35
N ASP A 98 -16.88 10.24 3.67
CA ASP A 98 -17.35 10.37 5.03
C ASP A 98 -17.65 8.96 5.60
N PRO A 99 -17.01 8.55 6.69
CA PRO A 99 -17.30 7.25 7.31
C PRO A 99 -18.77 7.05 7.66
N ALA A 100 -19.50 8.11 7.98
CA ALA A 100 -20.93 8.04 8.27
C ALA A 100 -21.78 7.75 7.03
N LYS A 101 -21.29 8.10 5.83
CA LYS A 101 -21.97 7.89 4.54
C LYS A 101 -21.42 6.71 3.75
N TRP A 102 -20.49 5.97 4.33
CA TRP A 102 -19.78 4.92 3.62
C TRP A 102 -20.69 3.91 2.93
N GLN A 103 -21.78 3.47 3.59
CA GLN A 103 -22.72 2.50 3.01
C GLN A 103 -23.49 3.09 1.83
N GLU A 104 -23.95 4.33 1.95
CA GLU A 104 -24.66 5.04 0.87
C GLU A 104 -23.76 5.22 -0.36
N GLU A 105 -22.52 5.62 -0.15
CA GLU A 105 -21.54 5.80 -1.23
C GLU A 105 -21.14 4.45 -1.86
N TYR A 106 -20.99 3.41 -1.05
CA TYR A 106 -20.75 2.06 -1.53
C TYR A 106 -21.87 1.56 -2.45
N ASP A 107 -23.12 1.81 -2.08
CA ASP A 107 -24.28 1.42 -2.89
C ASP A 107 -24.38 2.25 -4.18
N LYS A 108 -24.07 3.54 -4.13
CA LYS A 108 -23.95 4.41 -5.32
C LYS A 108 -22.83 3.94 -6.26
N ALA A 109 -21.69 3.54 -5.71
CA ALA A 109 -20.55 3.05 -6.48
C ALA A 109 -20.91 1.84 -7.36
N ALA A 110 -21.81 0.99 -6.90
CA ALA A 110 -22.31 -0.18 -7.66
C ALA A 110 -22.86 0.16 -9.05
N GLY A 111 -23.46 1.34 -9.20
CA GLY A 111 -24.03 1.78 -10.47
C GLY A 111 -23.12 2.77 -11.22
N ALA A 112 -22.39 3.61 -10.49
CA ALA A 112 -21.59 4.69 -11.04
C ALA A 112 -20.24 4.23 -11.58
N LEU A 113 -19.59 3.25 -10.92
CA LEU A 113 -18.27 2.78 -11.29
C LEU A 113 -18.37 1.50 -12.12
N LYS A 114 -17.96 1.58 -13.37
CA LYS A 114 -17.93 0.46 -14.31
C LYS A 114 -16.49 0.19 -14.72
N ASP A 115 -16.19 -1.07 -15.01
CA ASP A 115 -14.88 -1.47 -15.50
C ASP A 115 -14.61 -0.86 -16.89
N PRO A 116 -13.56 -0.04 -17.03
CA PRO A 116 -13.17 0.56 -18.29
C PRO A 116 -12.24 -0.33 -19.13
N LEU A 117 -11.73 -1.43 -18.55
CA LEU A 117 -10.74 -2.28 -19.18
C LEU A 117 -11.41 -3.50 -19.78
N GLU A 118 -10.85 -3.98 -20.90
CA GLU A 118 -11.21 -5.26 -21.45
C GLU A 118 -10.64 -6.38 -20.56
N PHE A 119 -11.43 -7.44 -20.35
CA PHE A 119 -11.00 -8.61 -19.61
C PHE A 119 -10.04 -9.46 -20.43
N THR A 120 -8.75 -9.13 -20.40
CA THR A 120 -7.68 -9.82 -21.15
C THR A 120 -6.77 -10.61 -20.21
N ALA A 121 -6.08 -11.62 -20.76
CA ALA A 121 -5.07 -12.38 -20.02
C ALA A 121 -3.93 -11.48 -19.52
N GLU A 122 -3.59 -10.43 -20.27
CA GLU A 122 -2.56 -9.45 -19.92
C GLU A 122 -2.98 -8.64 -18.68
N ASN A 123 -4.20 -8.05 -18.68
CA ASN A 123 -4.73 -7.31 -17.56
C ASN A 123 -4.86 -8.20 -16.31
N LYS A 124 -5.28 -9.45 -16.47
CA LYS A 124 -5.33 -10.43 -15.39
C LYS A 124 -3.94 -10.73 -14.83
N SER A 125 -2.93 -10.92 -15.68
CA SER A 125 -1.54 -11.18 -15.25
C SER A 125 -0.92 -9.97 -14.55
N ALA A 126 -1.19 -8.76 -15.03
CA ALA A 126 -0.77 -7.54 -14.35
C ALA A 126 -1.42 -7.45 -12.96
N GLY A 127 -2.73 -7.72 -12.87
CA GLY A 127 -3.47 -7.77 -11.60
C GLY A 127 -2.96 -8.82 -10.63
N GLU A 128 -2.49 -9.98 -11.13
CA GLU A 128 -1.87 -11.03 -10.30
C GLU A 128 -0.63 -10.51 -9.56
N LYS A 129 0.25 -9.79 -10.25
CA LYS A 129 1.46 -9.22 -9.63
C LYS A 129 1.10 -8.25 -8.52
N LEU A 130 0.14 -7.37 -8.78
CA LEU A 130 -0.34 -6.39 -7.81
C LEU A 130 -1.02 -7.05 -6.60
N TYR A 131 -1.82 -8.09 -6.86
CA TYR A 131 -2.47 -8.87 -5.81
C TYR A 131 -1.46 -9.55 -4.88
N LYS A 132 -0.43 -10.17 -5.45
CA LYS A 132 0.67 -10.78 -4.68
C LYS A 132 1.43 -9.77 -3.82
N THR A 133 1.51 -8.53 -4.27
CA THR A 133 2.21 -7.47 -3.52
C THR A 133 1.35 -6.88 -2.40
N HIS A 134 0.06 -6.64 -2.66
CA HIS A 134 -0.76 -5.81 -1.78
C HIS A 134 -1.86 -6.58 -1.03
N CYS A 135 -2.36 -7.70 -1.56
CA CYS A 135 -3.61 -8.30 -1.12
C CYS A 135 -3.44 -9.68 -0.47
N ILE A 136 -2.46 -10.46 -0.94
CA ILE A 136 -2.28 -11.88 -0.59
C ILE A 136 -2.12 -12.12 0.91
N ASN A 137 -1.47 -11.20 1.63
CA ASN A 137 -1.16 -11.36 3.05
C ASN A 137 -2.41 -11.45 3.94
N CYS A 138 -3.52 -10.83 3.52
CA CYS A 138 -4.79 -10.91 4.22
C CYS A 138 -5.76 -11.86 3.52
N HIS A 139 -5.87 -11.75 2.17
CA HIS A 139 -6.88 -12.47 1.40
C HIS A 139 -6.47 -13.91 1.01
N GLY A 140 -5.19 -14.26 1.17
CA GLY A 140 -4.65 -15.57 0.79
C GLY A 140 -4.45 -15.74 -0.72
N ALA A 141 -3.66 -16.72 -1.12
CA ALA A 141 -3.36 -16.97 -2.53
C ALA A 141 -4.59 -17.42 -3.34
N ALA A 142 -5.53 -18.10 -2.69
CA ALA A 142 -6.78 -18.58 -3.31
C ALA A 142 -7.95 -17.59 -3.14
N GLY A 143 -7.75 -16.45 -2.49
CA GLY A 143 -8.80 -15.48 -2.20
C GLY A 143 -9.85 -15.97 -1.19
N ASN A 144 -9.48 -16.91 -0.33
CA ASN A 144 -10.32 -17.55 0.67
C ASN A 144 -10.28 -16.88 2.06
N GLY A 145 -9.56 -15.74 2.18
CA GLY A 145 -9.40 -15.01 3.44
C GLY A 145 -8.37 -15.61 4.40
N GLN A 146 -7.59 -16.60 3.97
CA GLN A 146 -6.58 -17.27 4.79
C GLN A 146 -5.16 -16.82 4.42
N GLY A 147 -4.93 -15.50 4.45
CA GLY A 147 -3.58 -14.97 4.30
C GLY A 147 -2.77 -15.05 5.60
N ASN A 148 -1.45 -14.91 5.49
CA ASN A 148 -0.51 -15.08 6.61
C ASN A 148 -0.72 -14.09 7.78
N LEU A 149 -1.42 -12.99 7.56
CA LEU A 149 -1.79 -12.05 8.63
C LEU A 149 -3.06 -12.49 9.37
N VAL A 150 -3.86 -13.39 8.80
CA VAL A 150 -5.11 -13.90 9.37
C VAL A 150 -4.90 -15.29 9.97
N VAL A 151 -4.20 -16.16 9.26
CA VAL A 151 -3.87 -17.52 9.70
C VAL A 151 -2.37 -17.75 9.50
N LEU A 152 -1.67 -18.09 10.57
CA LEU A 152 -0.25 -18.39 10.53
C LEU A 152 0.02 -19.75 9.87
N GLU A 153 1.27 -20.00 9.47
CA GLU A 153 1.69 -21.26 8.83
C GLU A 153 1.47 -22.50 9.73
N ASP A 154 1.46 -22.32 11.07
CA ASP A 154 1.16 -23.35 12.04
C ASP A 154 -0.35 -23.57 12.29
N GLY A 155 -1.20 -22.89 11.54
CA GLY A 155 -2.66 -22.96 11.64
C GLY A 155 -3.27 -22.18 12.80
N LYS A 156 -2.49 -21.40 13.53
CA LYS A 156 -3.00 -20.49 14.58
C LYS A 156 -3.53 -19.21 14.00
N ASP A 157 -4.35 -18.51 14.80
CA ASP A 157 -4.85 -17.19 14.44
C ASP A 157 -3.70 -16.19 14.32
N GLY A 158 -3.72 -15.44 13.23
CA GLY A 158 -2.77 -14.36 12.97
C GLY A 158 -3.11 -13.09 13.76
N PRO A 159 -2.30 -12.03 13.59
CA PRO A 159 -2.51 -10.76 14.29
C PRO A 159 -3.81 -10.04 13.89
N TYR A 160 -4.41 -10.38 12.76
CA TYR A 160 -5.67 -9.80 12.29
C TYR A 160 -6.83 -10.75 12.60
N THR A 161 -7.73 -10.30 13.47
CA THR A 161 -8.92 -11.07 13.87
C THR A 161 -10.07 -11.01 12.88
N ALA A 162 -10.07 -10.01 11.99
CA ALA A 162 -11.09 -9.86 10.95
C ALA A 162 -10.71 -10.66 9.70
N VAL A 163 -11.33 -11.80 9.52
CA VAL A 163 -11.13 -12.67 8.36
C VAL A 163 -11.78 -12.05 7.13
N PRO A 164 -11.03 -11.79 6.05
CA PRO A 164 -11.59 -11.33 4.78
C PRO A 164 -12.55 -12.38 4.20
N PRO A 165 -13.61 -11.95 3.49
CA PRO A 165 -14.55 -12.89 2.90
C PRO A 165 -13.91 -13.73 1.79
N ASP A 166 -14.37 -14.98 1.67
CA ASP A 166 -14.04 -15.84 0.53
C ASP A 166 -14.62 -15.25 -0.76
N TYR A 167 -13.77 -15.00 -1.75
CA TYR A 167 -14.17 -14.40 -3.02
C TYR A 167 -15.18 -15.26 -3.79
N LYS A 168 -15.02 -16.57 -3.81
CA LYS A 168 -15.94 -17.48 -4.51
C LYS A 168 -17.37 -17.37 -3.98
N LYS A 169 -17.51 -17.09 -2.69
CA LYS A 169 -18.84 -16.97 -2.05
C LYS A 169 -19.39 -15.55 -2.16
N ARG A 170 -18.52 -14.55 -2.03
CA ARG A 170 -18.97 -13.16 -1.86
C ARG A 170 -19.08 -12.38 -3.17
N LEU A 171 -18.16 -12.58 -4.13
CA LEU A 171 -18.13 -11.78 -5.35
C LEU A 171 -19.39 -11.91 -6.23
N PRO A 172 -20.02 -13.08 -6.38
CA PRO A 172 -21.24 -13.18 -7.17
C PRO A 172 -22.39 -12.27 -6.70
N GLU A 173 -22.35 -11.83 -5.45
CA GLU A 173 -23.40 -10.99 -4.85
C GLU A 173 -23.13 -9.49 -4.99
N ILE A 174 -21.92 -9.09 -5.38
CA ILE A 174 -21.52 -7.68 -5.41
C ILE A 174 -21.09 -7.25 -6.82
N LYS A 175 -21.33 -5.99 -7.14
CA LYS A 175 -20.97 -5.42 -8.44
C LYS A 175 -19.51 -4.94 -8.46
N ASP A 176 -18.93 -4.86 -9.65
CA ASP A 176 -17.54 -4.44 -9.87
C ASP A 176 -17.25 -3.06 -9.25
N GLY A 177 -18.18 -2.12 -9.35
CA GLY A 177 -18.06 -0.79 -8.73
C GLY A 177 -17.95 -0.84 -7.21
N ASN A 178 -18.59 -1.79 -6.54
CA ASN A 178 -18.45 -1.98 -5.09
C ASN A 178 -17.05 -2.49 -4.73
N ILE A 179 -16.50 -3.40 -5.56
CA ILE A 179 -15.14 -3.92 -5.36
C ILE A 179 -14.14 -2.78 -5.55
N PHE A 180 -14.30 -2.01 -6.63
CA PHE A 180 -13.44 -0.85 -6.90
C PHE A 180 -13.49 0.18 -5.78
N TYR A 181 -14.68 0.48 -5.25
CA TYR A 181 -14.86 1.39 -4.12
C TYR A 181 -14.13 0.87 -2.87
N SER A 182 -14.32 -0.42 -2.53
CA SER A 182 -13.65 -1.05 -1.39
C SER A 182 -12.12 -1.04 -1.53
N VAL A 183 -11.59 -1.34 -2.72
CA VAL A 183 -10.15 -1.28 -2.99
C VAL A 183 -9.63 0.15 -2.90
N SER A 184 -10.40 1.12 -3.38
CA SER A 184 -9.96 2.52 -3.40
C SER A 184 -9.96 3.19 -2.04
N TYR A 185 -11.00 2.97 -1.25
CA TYR A 185 -11.29 3.74 -0.03
C TYR A 185 -11.31 2.89 1.24
N GLY A 186 -11.21 1.57 1.09
CA GLY A 186 -11.23 0.64 2.20
C GLY A 186 -12.63 0.18 2.58
N LYS A 187 -12.71 -0.83 3.44
CA LYS A 187 -13.95 -1.37 4.00
C LYS A 187 -13.69 -2.00 5.36
N GLY A 188 -14.25 -1.44 6.41
CA GLY A 188 -14.03 -1.93 7.77
C GLY A 188 -12.56 -1.85 8.16
N MET A 189 -11.93 -2.99 8.46
CA MET A 189 -10.50 -3.05 8.79
C MET A 189 -9.57 -3.00 7.57
N MET A 190 -10.10 -3.16 6.37
CA MET A 190 -9.32 -3.03 5.14
C MET A 190 -9.07 -1.56 4.84
N GLY A 191 -7.82 -1.13 4.83
CA GLY A 191 -7.43 0.21 4.38
C GLY A 191 -7.61 0.41 2.87
N GLY A 192 -7.77 1.66 2.45
CA GLY A 192 -7.87 1.99 1.03
C GLY A 192 -6.50 1.96 0.33
N TYR A 193 -6.46 1.49 -0.90
CA TYR A 193 -5.27 1.41 -1.75
C TYR A 193 -5.24 2.49 -2.85
N GLY A 194 -6.14 3.47 -2.79
CA GLY A 194 -6.19 4.55 -3.77
C GLY A 194 -4.94 5.42 -3.83
N TYR A 195 -4.10 5.40 -2.79
CA TYR A 195 -2.83 6.13 -2.74
C TYR A 195 -1.66 5.34 -3.35
N SER A 196 -1.71 4.00 -3.35
CA SER A 196 -0.63 3.13 -3.83
C SER A 196 -0.89 2.51 -5.20
N LEU A 197 -2.15 2.40 -5.60
CA LEU A 197 -2.56 1.85 -6.89
C LEU A 197 -3.29 2.91 -7.72
N ASN A 198 -2.88 3.09 -8.98
CA ASN A 198 -3.59 3.94 -9.90
C ASN A 198 -4.93 3.31 -10.34
N VAL A 199 -5.76 4.04 -11.08
CA VAL A 199 -7.10 3.59 -11.51
C VAL A 199 -7.03 2.31 -12.33
N THR A 200 -6.12 2.24 -13.29
CA THR A 200 -5.92 1.06 -14.15
C THR A 200 -5.49 -0.15 -13.33
N GLU A 201 -4.52 0.02 -12.44
CA GLU A 201 -4.02 -1.05 -11.57
C GLU A 201 -5.10 -1.60 -10.65
N ARG A 202 -5.96 -0.73 -10.10
CA ARG A 202 -7.09 -1.20 -9.27
C ARG A 202 -8.06 -2.07 -10.07
N TRP A 203 -8.37 -1.70 -11.32
CA TRP A 203 -9.20 -2.53 -12.20
C TRP A 203 -8.51 -3.83 -12.61
N GLN A 204 -7.19 -3.81 -12.87
CA GLN A 204 -6.42 -5.03 -13.13
C GLN A 204 -6.43 -6.00 -11.94
N VAL A 205 -6.31 -5.49 -10.71
CA VAL A 205 -6.46 -6.33 -9.51
C VAL A 205 -7.86 -6.94 -9.45
N ILE A 206 -8.92 -6.20 -9.80
CA ILE A 206 -10.29 -6.71 -9.83
C ILE A 206 -10.43 -7.84 -10.85
N HIS A 207 -9.80 -7.73 -12.03
CA HIS A 207 -9.78 -8.82 -13.01
C HIS A 207 -9.18 -10.11 -12.43
N TYR A 208 -8.06 -9.99 -11.71
CA TYR A 208 -7.46 -11.16 -11.06
C TYR A 208 -8.34 -11.73 -9.95
N ILE A 209 -8.94 -10.88 -9.11
CA ILE A 209 -9.88 -11.30 -8.05
C ILE A 209 -11.08 -12.03 -8.63
N LYS A 210 -11.65 -11.54 -9.74
CA LYS A 210 -12.75 -12.23 -10.45
C LYS A 210 -12.31 -13.60 -10.97
N GLY A 211 -11.05 -13.69 -11.44
CA GLY A 211 -10.44 -14.96 -11.83
C GLY A 211 -10.34 -15.95 -10.68
N LEU A 212 -9.91 -15.52 -9.49
CA LEU A 212 -9.88 -16.37 -8.30
C LEU A 212 -11.28 -16.84 -7.88
N ALA A 213 -12.29 -16.03 -8.12
CA ALA A 213 -13.69 -16.39 -7.87
C ALA A 213 -14.28 -17.33 -8.92
N GLY A 214 -13.57 -17.61 -10.02
CA GLY A 214 -14.09 -18.40 -11.14
C GLY A 214 -15.06 -17.64 -12.05
N MET A 215 -15.00 -16.31 -12.05
CA MET A 215 -15.88 -15.42 -12.83
C MET A 215 -15.22 -14.96 -14.13
N ASP A 216 -14.22 -15.66 -14.62
CA ASP A 216 -13.44 -15.30 -15.82
C ASP A 216 -14.26 -15.27 -17.11
N ALA A 217 -15.43 -15.89 -17.12
CA ALA A 217 -16.08 -16.29 -18.37
C ALA A 217 -17.38 -15.55 -18.67
N ALA A 218 -17.73 -14.50 -17.98
CA ALA A 218 -19.00 -13.81 -18.29
C ALA A 218 -18.94 -12.94 -19.57
N GLY A 219 -17.88 -13.05 -20.38
CA GLY A 219 -17.76 -12.23 -21.59
C GLY A 219 -16.84 -12.72 -22.70
N ALA A 220 -16.11 -13.81 -22.54
CA ALA A 220 -15.25 -14.31 -23.63
C ALA A 220 -15.51 -15.79 -23.88
N ALA A 221 -16.23 -16.10 -24.95
CA ALA A 221 -16.25 -17.40 -25.55
C ALA A 221 -14.83 -17.73 -26.04
N ALA A 222 -14.02 -18.30 -25.19
CA ALA A 222 -12.76 -18.92 -25.57
C ALA A 222 -13.06 -20.37 -25.89
N LYS A 223 -13.04 -20.66 -27.17
CA LYS A 223 -12.99 -22.01 -27.70
C LYS A 223 -11.72 -22.70 -27.20
N ASP A 224 -11.97 -23.87 -26.65
CA ASP A 224 -11.20 -25.07 -26.56
C ASP A 224 -9.88 -25.10 -27.37
N GLY A 225 -8.82 -25.53 -26.75
CA GLY A 225 -7.54 -25.82 -27.41
C GLY A 225 -6.39 -26.08 -26.42
N ASP A 226 -6.34 -27.37 -26.03
CA ASP A 226 -5.10 -28.10 -25.73
C ASP A 226 -4.41 -27.96 -24.36
N LYS A 227 -4.67 -28.99 -23.57
CA LYS A 227 -3.84 -29.41 -22.45
C LYS A 227 -2.45 -29.76 -22.95
N LYS A 228 -1.46 -29.01 -22.56
CA LYS A 228 -0.09 -29.49 -22.49
C LYS A 228 0.49 -29.17 -21.11
N GLU A 229 0.48 -30.18 -20.27
CA GLU A 229 1.26 -30.22 -19.05
C GLU A 229 2.73 -30.05 -19.40
N THR A 230 3.33 -28.96 -19.02
CA THR A 230 4.77 -28.84 -18.92
C THR A 230 5.16 -28.82 -17.45
N LYS A 231 5.60 -29.98 -17.03
CA LYS A 231 6.28 -30.29 -15.78
C LYS A 231 7.50 -29.37 -15.66
N ALA A 232 7.46 -28.39 -14.76
CA ALA A 232 8.61 -27.55 -14.46
C ALA A 232 9.60 -28.36 -13.63
N GLU A 233 10.71 -28.69 -14.26
CA GLU A 233 11.89 -29.31 -13.67
C GLU A 233 12.69 -28.22 -12.93
N ALA A 234 12.98 -28.46 -11.66
CA ALA A 234 13.79 -27.58 -10.83
C ALA A 234 15.26 -27.58 -11.29
N PRO A 235 15.94 -26.44 -11.32
CA PRO A 235 17.38 -26.42 -11.62
C PRO A 235 18.19 -26.99 -10.46
N LYS A 236 18.93 -28.04 -10.73
CA LYS A 236 19.94 -28.62 -9.84
C LYS A 236 21.11 -27.66 -9.74
N ALA A 237 21.49 -27.34 -8.51
CA ALA A 237 22.72 -26.62 -8.19
C ALA A 237 23.92 -27.54 -8.42
N ASP A 238 24.74 -27.21 -9.40
CA ASP A 238 26.07 -27.83 -9.60
C ASP A 238 27.07 -27.26 -8.59
N ALA A 239 27.41 -28.11 -7.65
CA ALA A 239 28.56 -27.87 -6.75
C ALA A 239 29.86 -28.19 -7.49
N LYS A 240 30.58 -27.16 -7.95
CA LYS A 240 31.93 -27.33 -8.47
C LYS A 240 32.95 -27.26 -7.35
N LYS A 241 33.48 -28.42 -6.97
CA LYS A 241 34.72 -28.58 -6.24
C LYS A 241 35.88 -28.18 -7.15
N ASP A 242 36.67 -27.21 -6.81
CA ASP A 242 38.03 -27.09 -7.30
C ASP A 242 39.01 -27.16 -6.13
N ALA A 243 39.75 -28.27 -6.17
CA ALA A 243 40.86 -28.55 -5.28
C ALA A 243 42.13 -27.94 -5.86
N LYS A 244 42.84 -27.21 -5.03
CA LYS A 244 44.30 -27.19 -4.75
C LYS A 244 45.26 -27.54 -5.89
N LYS A 245 46.08 -26.58 -6.29
CA LYS A 245 47.57 -26.67 -6.37
C LYS A 245 48.17 -25.38 -6.92
N GLY A 246 49.29 -24.99 -6.23
CA GLY A 246 50.19 -23.96 -6.71
C GLY A 246 50.59 -23.01 -5.62
#